data_51088e020eca91907f5d4478f211af07
#
_entry.id   51088e020eca91907f5d4478f211af07
#
_cell.length_a   1.000
_cell.length_b   1.000
_cell.length_c   1.000
_cell.angle_alpha   90.00
_cell.angle_beta   90.00
_cell.angle_gamma   90.00
#
_symmetry.space_group_name_H-M   'P 1'
#
loop_
_entity.id
_entity.type
_entity.pdbx_description
1 polymer ?
#
loop_
_entity_poly.entity_id
_entity_poly.type
_entity_poly.pdbx_seq_one_letter_code
_entity_poly.pdbx_strand_id
1 'polypeptide(L)'
;GDGARIRAELSFHNHHGLDIAIKHASEVVGMHDSPSDAIRKKKDSSIRVAFDLVKSGDADAVVSAGNSGATMAAGMFVLKRIKGIERPAIAQIFPTLKGKTLVLDVGGNVDCKPVHLVQFAIMGGVYARSIMGIDTPRIGLLSNGEEESKGNELTRETNTLLKGAPLDYAGYIEGRDIFAGAVDVVVCDGFVG
;
A
#
# COMPACT_ATOMS: atom_id res chain seq x y z
N GLY A 1 -6.50 -1.58 -21.37
CA GLY A 1 -7.74 -2.35 -21.44
C GLY A 1 -8.22 -2.56 -22.87
N ASP A 2 -9.45 -3.06 -23.05
CA ASP A 2 -10.04 -3.19 -24.38
C ASP A 2 -10.16 -1.81 -25.04
N GLY A 3 -9.38 -1.59 -26.10
CA GLY A 3 -9.30 -0.27 -26.74
C GLY A 3 -10.60 0.18 -27.41
N ALA A 4 -11.45 -0.75 -27.87
CA ALA A 4 -12.75 -0.40 -28.46
C ALA A 4 -13.73 0.09 -27.38
N ARG A 5 -13.80 -0.64 -26.26
CA ARG A 5 -14.62 -0.25 -25.09
C ARG A 5 -14.16 1.07 -24.48
N ILE A 6 -12.84 1.29 -24.35
CA ILE A 6 -12.31 2.55 -23.83
C ILE A 6 -12.69 3.72 -24.72
N ARG A 7 -12.55 3.60 -26.06
CA ARG A 7 -12.96 4.66 -26.99
C ARG A 7 -14.46 4.94 -26.94
N ALA A 8 -15.29 3.90 -26.83
CA ALA A 8 -16.72 4.07 -26.67
C ALA A 8 -17.07 4.82 -25.37
N GLU A 9 -16.43 4.43 -24.26
CA GLU A 9 -16.67 5.10 -22.97
C GLU A 9 -16.19 6.57 -22.97
N LEU A 10 -15.01 6.84 -23.53
CA LEU A 10 -14.50 8.21 -23.63
C LEU A 10 -15.42 9.15 -24.41
N SER A 11 -16.20 8.62 -25.38
CA SER A 11 -17.15 9.45 -26.15
C SER A 11 -18.28 10.04 -25.31
N PHE A 12 -18.56 9.49 -24.13
CA PHE A 12 -19.57 9.98 -23.19
C PHE A 12 -19.02 11.00 -22.17
N HIS A 13 -17.70 11.20 -22.14
CA HIS A 13 -17.04 12.08 -21.16
C HIS A 13 -16.38 13.28 -21.86
N ASN A 14 -16.42 14.42 -21.20
CA ASN A 14 -15.65 15.57 -21.67
C ASN A 14 -14.17 15.36 -21.34
N HIS A 15 -13.36 15.13 -22.35
CA HIS A 15 -11.91 14.92 -22.24
C HIS A 15 -11.11 15.91 -23.11
N HIS A 16 -11.73 17.02 -23.51
CA HIS A 16 -11.06 18.04 -24.31
C HIS A 16 -9.86 18.63 -23.57
N GLY A 17 -8.71 18.68 -24.24
CA GLY A 17 -7.47 19.19 -23.68
C GLY A 17 -6.66 18.18 -22.84
N LEU A 18 -7.13 16.95 -22.71
CA LEU A 18 -6.37 15.87 -22.08
C LEU A 18 -5.62 15.06 -23.16
N ASP A 19 -4.35 14.82 -22.95
CA ASP A 19 -3.55 13.91 -23.78
C ASP A 19 -3.78 12.46 -23.30
N ILE A 20 -4.67 11.75 -24.01
CA ILE A 20 -5.05 10.37 -23.64
C ILE A 20 -4.61 9.40 -24.73
N ALA A 21 -3.59 8.61 -24.42
CA ALA A 21 -3.16 7.47 -25.23
C ALA A 21 -3.85 6.18 -24.76
N ILE A 22 -4.40 5.40 -25.70
CA ILE A 22 -5.06 4.13 -25.39
C ILE A 22 -4.12 2.98 -25.70
N LYS A 23 -3.71 2.22 -24.67
CA LYS A 23 -3.01 0.95 -24.81
C LYS A 23 -3.99 -0.19 -24.71
N HIS A 24 -4.11 -0.98 -25.81
CA HIS A 24 -4.96 -2.16 -25.84
C HIS A 24 -4.41 -3.25 -24.91
N ALA A 25 -5.33 -3.96 -24.23
CA ALA A 25 -5.07 -5.19 -23.46
C ALA A 25 -6.30 -6.08 -23.61
N SER A 26 -6.08 -7.33 -24.04
CA SER A 26 -7.17 -8.25 -24.42
C SER A 26 -7.74 -9.05 -23.24
N GLU A 27 -7.01 -9.13 -22.12
CA GLU A 27 -7.40 -9.94 -20.97
C GLU A 27 -7.87 -9.05 -19.80
N VAL A 28 -8.76 -9.61 -18.98
CA VAL A 28 -9.32 -8.98 -17.79
C VAL A 28 -9.01 -9.82 -16.56
N VAL A 29 -8.54 -9.19 -15.49
CA VAL A 29 -8.45 -9.80 -14.17
C VAL A 29 -9.78 -9.59 -13.46
N GLY A 30 -10.49 -10.68 -13.16
CA GLY A 30 -11.73 -10.67 -12.40
C GLY A 30 -11.48 -10.48 -10.89
N MET A 31 -12.54 -10.07 -10.16
CA MET A 31 -12.43 -9.84 -8.71
C MET A 31 -12.16 -11.14 -7.91
N HIS A 32 -12.51 -12.29 -8.45
CA HIS A 32 -12.32 -13.61 -7.84
C HIS A 32 -11.06 -14.34 -8.34
N ASP A 33 -10.30 -13.74 -9.25
CA ASP A 33 -9.05 -14.35 -9.71
C ASP A 33 -8.01 -14.36 -8.58
N SER A 34 -7.29 -15.47 -8.46
CA SER A 34 -6.11 -15.53 -7.58
C SER A 34 -5.07 -14.49 -8.01
N PRO A 35 -4.61 -13.59 -7.10
CA PRO A 35 -3.69 -12.52 -7.45
C PRO A 35 -2.42 -12.99 -8.18
N SER A 36 -1.79 -14.04 -7.67
CA SER A 36 -0.56 -14.56 -8.26
C SER A 36 -0.80 -15.21 -9.62
N ASP A 37 -1.91 -15.94 -9.78
CA ASP A 37 -2.27 -16.59 -11.05
C ASP A 37 -2.68 -15.56 -12.10
N ALA A 38 -3.41 -14.52 -11.72
CA ALA A 38 -3.78 -13.44 -12.61
C ALA A 38 -2.54 -12.82 -13.28
N ILE A 39 -1.52 -12.49 -12.48
CA ILE A 39 -0.31 -11.86 -13.00
C ILE A 39 0.61 -12.82 -13.78
N ARG A 40 0.60 -14.11 -13.44
CA ARG A 40 1.41 -15.12 -14.15
C ARG A 40 0.78 -15.59 -15.46
N LYS A 41 -0.53 -15.80 -15.47
CA LYS A 41 -1.26 -16.41 -16.60
C LYS A 41 -1.83 -15.37 -17.56
N LYS A 42 -2.36 -14.24 -17.05
CA LYS A 42 -2.98 -13.17 -17.85
C LYS A 42 -1.98 -12.04 -18.14
N LYS A 43 -1.03 -12.32 -19.03
CA LYS A 43 0.06 -11.38 -19.34
C LYS A 43 -0.38 -10.17 -20.16
N ASP A 44 -1.50 -10.27 -20.86
CA ASP A 44 -2.12 -9.16 -21.61
C ASP A 44 -3.33 -8.57 -20.88
N SER A 45 -3.39 -8.73 -19.56
CA SER A 45 -4.41 -8.07 -18.76
C SER A 45 -4.12 -6.57 -18.57
N SER A 46 -5.17 -5.78 -18.45
CA SER A 46 -5.05 -4.32 -18.27
C SER A 46 -4.16 -3.94 -17.09
N ILE A 47 -4.25 -4.67 -15.95
CA ILE A 47 -3.37 -4.46 -14.79
C ILE A 47 -1.93 -4.77 -15.18
N ARG A 48 -1.65 -5.91 -15.80
CA ARG A 48 -0.30 -6.32 -16.17
C ARG A 48 0.33 -5.34 -17.15
N VAL A 49 -0.39 -4.97 -18.22
CA VAL A 49 0.07 -3.99 -19.21
C VAL A 49 0.37 -2.63 -18.59
N ALA A 50 -0.47 -2.15 -17.65
CA ALA A 50 -0.22 -0.89 -16.95
C ALA A 50 1.10 -0.91 -16.15
N PHE A 51 1.38 -2.00 -15.44
CA PHE A 51 2.63 -2.16 -14.70
C PHE A 51 3.86 -2.33 -15.62
N ASP A 52 3.69 -3.00 -16.77
CA ASP A 52 4.77 -3.13 -17.75
C ASP A 52 5.13 -1.77 -18.37
N LEU A 53 4.17 -0.85 -18.58
CA LEU A 53 4.43 0.54 -19.02
C LEU A 53 5.26 1.32 -17.99
N VAL A 54 4.97 1.20 -16.70
CA VAL A 54 5.80 1.83 -15.67
C VAL A 54 7.20 1.21 -15.63
N LYS A 55 7.29 -0.11 -15.75
CA LYS A 55 8.58 -0.80 -15.75
C LYS A 55 9.46 -0.42 -16.94
N SER A 56 8.87 -0.17 -18.11
CA SER A 56 9.62 0.29 -19.30
C SER A 56 9.97 1.78 -19.28
N GLY A 57 9.37 2.55 -18.37
CA GLY A 57 9.55 4.02 -18.31
C GLY A 57 8.61 4.78 -19.24
N ASP A 58 7.61 4.11 -19.82
CA ASP A 58 6.59 4.74 -20.68
C ASP A 58 5.48 5.40 -19.86
N ALA A 59 5.45 5.18 -18.54
CA ALA A 59 4.56 5.82 -17.58
C ALA A 59 5.26 5.96 -16.22
N ASP A 60 4.93 7.00 -15.47
CA ASP A 60 5.50 7.29 -14.15
C ASP A 60 4.74 6.62 -13.00
N ALA A 61 3.47 6.31 -13.20
CA ALA A 61 2.63 5.70 -12.17
C ALA A 61 1.51 4.83 -12.75
N VAL A 62 0.92 3.97 -11.91
CA VAL A 62 -0.28 3.18 -12.22
C VAL A 62 -1.40 3.56 -11.27
N VAL A 63 -2.59 3.78 -11.81
CA VAL A 63 -3.85 3.87 -11.05
C VAL A 63 -4.75 2.72 -11.46
N SER A 64 -5.27 1.99 -10.49
CA SER A 64 -6.15 0.82 -10.74
C SER A 64 -7.32 0.82 -9.75
N ALA A 65 -8.53 0.70 -10.26
CA ALA A 65 -9.74 0.45 -9.49
C ALA A 65 -10.12 -1.05 -9.48
N GLY A 66 -9.24 -1.90 -10.01
CA GLY A 66 -9.49 -3.33 -10.13
C GLY A 66 -9.17 -4.15 -8.88
N ASN A 67 -8.91 -5.45 -9.07
CA ASN A 67 -8.54 -6.36 -8.00
C ASN A 67 -7.26 -5.89 -7.28
N SER A 68 -7.38 -5.46 -6.00
CA SER A 68 -6.27 -4.89 -5.23
C SER A 68 -5.16 -5.91 -4.98
N GLY A 69 -5.50 -7.18 -4.74
CA GLY A 69 -4.51 -8.25 -4.59
C GLY A 69 -3.70 -8.47 -5.88
N ALA A 70 -4.35 -8.44 -7.05
CA ALA A 70 -3.66 -8.53 -8.34
C ALA A 70 -2.79 -7.28 -8.60
N THR A 71 -3.24 -6.10 -8.20
CA THR A 71 -2.45 -4.85 -8.29
C THR A 71 -1.19 -4.94 -7.43
N MET A 72 -1.31 -5.40 -6.18
CA MET A 72 -0.16 -5.61 -5.29
C MET A 72 0.78 -6.71 -5.84
N ALA A 73 0.24 -7.82 -6.35
CA ALA A 73 1.04 -8.87 -6.98
C ALA A 73 1.77 -8.36 -8.22
N ALA A 74 1.15 -7.51 -9.04
CA ALA A 74 1.80 -6.88 -10.19
C ALA A 74 2.95 -5.97 -9.74
N GLY A 75 2.76 -5.15 -8.72
CA GLY A 75 3.82 -4.34 -8.10
C GLY A 75 5.01 -5.22 -7.69
N MET A 76 4.73 -6.29 -6.96
CA MET A 76 5.76 -7.20 -6.45
C MET A 76 6.51 -7.97 -7.55
N PHE A 77 5.82 -8.48 -8.58
CA PHE A 77 6.43 -9.35 -9.59
C PHE A 77 6.91 -8.60 -10.83
N VAL A 78 6.27 -7.49 -11.21
CA VAL A 78 6.63 -6.73 -12.41
C VAL A 78 7.64 -5.63 -12.10
N LEU A 79 7.36 -4.76 -11.10
CA LEU A 79 8.27 -3.69 -10.70
C LEU A 79 9.37 -4.20 -9.78
N LYS A 80 9.13 -5.29 -9.08
CA LYS A 80 9.97 -5.90 -8.05
C LYS A 80 9.96 -5.10 -6.74
N ARG A 81 10.46 -5.75 -5.69
CA ARG A 81 10.60 -5.18 -4.36
C ARG A 81 11.92 -4.41 -4.22
N ILE A 82 11.93 -3.41 -3.38
CA ILE A 82 13.17 -2.76 -2.93
C ILE A 82 14.01 -3.81 -2.20
N LYS A 83 15.34 -3.79 -2.43
CA LYS A 83 16.26 -4.72 -1.76
C LYS A 83 16.14 -4.59 -0.24
N GLY A 84 15.96 -5.70 0.45
CA GLY A 84 15.79 -5.75 1.90
C GLY A 84 14.32 -5.70 2.35
N ILE A 85 13.37 -5.39 1.48
CA ILE A 85 11.93 -5.43 1.80
C ILE A 85 11.33 -6.77 1.38
N GLU A 86 10.72 -7.47 2.32
CA GLU A 86 10.14 -8.81 2.08
C GLU A 86 8.75 -8.74 1.47
N ARG A 87 7.93 -7.76 1.88
CA ARG A 87 6.56 -7.57 1.39
C ARG A 87 6.25 -6.10 1.14
N PRO A 88 5.53 -5.75 0.05
CA PRO A 88 4.93 -4.43 -0.09
C PRO A 88 3.79 -4.29 0.92
N ALA A 89 3.46 -3.07 1.30
CA ALA A 89 2.28 -2.74 2.10
C ALA A 89 1.34 -1.83 1.30
N ILE A 90 0.04 -1.95 1.54
CA ILE A 90 -0.93 -0.98 1.06
C ILE A 90 -0.97 0.15 2.10
N ALA A 91 -0.68 1.37 1.65
CA ALA A 91 -0.65 2.54 2.50
C ALA A 91 -1.83 3.47 2.19
N GLN A 92 -2.47 3.99 3.24
CA GLN A 92 -3.57 4.94 3.11
C GLN A 92 -3.34 6.13 4.05
N ILE A 93 -3.56 7.34 3.53
CA ILE A 93 -3.54 8.55 4.35
C ILE A 93 -4.97 8.81 4.85
N PHE A 94 -5.12 8.86 6.19
CA PHE A 94 -6.38 9.21 6.84
C PHE A 94 -6.37 10.66 7.31
N PRO A 95 -7.49 11.38 7.17
CA PRO A 95 -7.67 12.68 7.80
C PRO A 95 -7.82 12.49 9.32
N THR A 96 -7.23 13.40 10.10
CA THR A 96 -7.28 13.38 11.55
C THR A 96 -7.65 14.74 12.11
N LEU A 97 -7.92 14.83 13.40
CA LEU A 97 -8.19 16.12 14.07
C LEU A 97 -7.01 17.10 14.01
N LYS A 98 -5.79 16.61 13.79
CA LYS A 98 -4.56 17.42 13.74
C LYS A 98 -3.93 17.52 12.35
N GLY A 99 -4.54 16.89 11.32
CA GLY A 99 -4.00 16.88 9.97
C GLY A 99 -4.17 15.55 9.27
N LYS A 100 -3.11 14.76 9.15
CA LYS A 100 -3.11 13.50 8.40
C LYS A 100 -2.25 12.46 9.11
N THR A 101 -2.65 11.20 9.06
CA THR A 101 -1.88 10.04 9.54
C THR A 101 -1.78 9.00 8.42
N LEU A 102 -0.61 8.46 8.20
CA LEU A 102 -0.36 7.37 7.24
C LEU A 102 -0.55 6.04 7.96
N VAL A 103 -1.39 5.16 7.42
CA VAL A 103 -1.61 3.81 7.96
C VAL A 103 -1.08 2.76 6.98
N LEU A 104 -0.29 1.83 7.46
CA LEU A 104 0.24 0.65 6.79
C LEU A 104 0.07 -0.57 7.71
N ASP A 105 -0.42 -1.69 7.29
CA ASP A 105 -0.91 -2.18 6.00
C ASP A 105 -2.45 -2.20 6.02
N VAL A 106 -3.08 -1.67 4.99
CA VAL A 106 -4.56 -1.63 4.93
C VAL A 106 -5.07 -2.69 3.94
N GLY A 107 -5.07 -3.96 4.37
CA GLY A 107 -5.65 -5.09 3.63
C GLY A 107 -4.70 -5.82 2.67
N GLY A 108 -3.40 -5.53 2.67
CA GLY A 108 -2.44 -6.16 1.75
C GLY A 108 -1.90 -7.51 2.22
N ASN A 109 -1.53 -7.62 3.49
CA ASN A 109 -0.87 -8.80 4.05
C ASN A 109 -1.53 -9.23 5.37
N VAL A 110 -2.33 -10.29 5.33
CA VAL A 110 -3.03 -10.80 6.53
C VAL A 110 -2.15 -11.69 7.41
N ASP A 111 -1.14 -12.35 6.84
CA ASP A 111 -0.19 -13.23 7.54
C ASP A 111 1.16 -12.55 7.68
N CYS A 112 1.25 -11.54 8.55
CA CYS A 112 2.51 -10.84 8.81
C CYS A 112 3.41 -11.57 9.80
N LYS A 113 4.71 -11.34 9.66
CA LYS A 113 5.73 -11.63 10.66
C LYS A 113 6.18 -10.31 11.30
N PRO A 114 6.78 -10.33 12.51
CA PRO A 114 7.30 -9.11 13.14
C PRO A 114 8.22 -8.28 12.25
N VAL A 115 9.10 -8.93 11.49
CA VAL A 115 9.98 -8.26 10.53
C VAL A 115 9.23 -7.48 9.45
N HIS A 116 8.06 -7.95 9.02
CA HIS A 116 7.24 -7.22 8.03
C HIS A 116 6.73 -5.91 8.61
N LEU A 117 6.20 -5.92 9.85
CA LEU A 117 5.71 -4.70 10.50
C LEU A 117 6.85 -3.71 10.78
N VAL A 118 8.04 -4.19 11.14
CA VAL A 118 9.23 -3.33 11.24
C VAL A 118 9.58 -2.69 9.89
N GLN A 119 9.52 -3.46 8.81
CA GLN A 119 9.74 -2.92 7.46
C GLN A 119 8.64 -1.92 7.06
N PHE A 120 7.38 -2.15 7.44
CA PHE A 120 6.30 -1.20 7.23
C PHE A 120 6.53 0.11 8.00
N ALA A 121 7.02 0.02 9.24
CA ALA A 121 7.39 1.20 10.02
C ALA A 121 8.49 2.03 9.33
N ILE A 122 9.52 1.37 8.83
CA ILE A 122 10.61 2.03 8.09
C ILE A 122 10.07 2.67 6.80
N MET A 123 9.29 1.93 6.00
CA MET A 123 8.70 2.44 4.76
C MET A 123 7.76 3.61 5.03
N GLY A 124 6.90 3.52 6.06
CA GLY A 124 6.01 4.59 6.48
C GLY A 124 6.76 5.83 6.93
N GLY A 125 7.82 5.67 7.71
CA GLY A 125 8.68 6.77 8.13
C GLY A 125 9.37 7.47 6.96
N VAL A 126 9.88 6.71 5.97
CA VAL A 126 10.44 7.28 4.74
C VAL A 126 9.38 8.02 3.94
N TYR A 127 8.19 7.43 3.77
CA TYR A 127 7.08 8.06 3.06
C TYR A 127 6.64 9.36 3.74
N ALA A 128 6.47 9.34 5.05
CA ALA A 128 6.08 10.53 5.81
C ALA A 128 7.10 11.67 5.67
N ARG A 129 8.39 11.37 5.70
CA ARG A 129 9.43 12.37 5.43
C ARG A 129 9.40 12.89 4.00
N SER A 130 9.42 12.00 3.02
CA SER A 130 9.64 12.39 1.62
C SER A 130 8.40 12.96 0.93
N ILE A 131 7.22 12.51 1.32
CA ILE A 131 5.95 12.85 0.65
C ILE A 131 5.06 13.74 1.52
N MET A 132 5.02 13.49 2.84
CA MET A 132 4.18 14.30 3.74
C MET A 132 4.93 15.51 4.32
N GLY A 133 6.26 15.59 4.17
CA GLY A 133 7.09 16.70 4.64
C GLY A 133 7.29 16.73 6.17
N ILE A 134 7.23 15.57 6.83
CA ILE A 134 7.40 15.45 8.28
C ILE A 134 8.82 14.99 8.58
N ASP A 135 9.68 15.88 9.08
CA ASP A 135 11.11 15.58 9.26
C ASP A 135 11.37 14.41 10.22
N THR A 136 10.65 14.37 11.34
CA THR A 136 10.77 13.31 12.35
C THR A 136 9.40 12.68 12.60
N PRO A 137 8.95 11.75 11.72
CA PRO A 137 7.63 11.16 11.83
C PRO A 137 7.54 10.24 13.04
N ARG A 138 6.55 10.49 13.89
CA ARG A 138 6.23 9.67 15.04
C ARG A 138 5.44 8.45 14.63
N ILE A 139 5.92 7.25 15.00
CA ILE A 139 5.40 5.96 14.53
C ILE A 139 4.75 5.21 15.68
N GLY A 140 3.51 4.76 15.51
CA GLY A 140 2.79 3.92 16.46
C GLY A 140 2.50 2.52 15.90
N LEU A 141 2.49 1.52 16.77
CA LEU A 141 2.05 0.16 16.46
C LEU A 141 0.63 -0.05 16.96
N LEU A 142 -0.30 -0.33 16.05
CA LEU A 142 -1.70 -0.54 16.41
C LEU A 142 -1.87 -1.78 17.28
N SER A 143 -2.56 -1.62 18.39
CA SER A 143 -2.84 -2.67 19.36
C SER A 143 -4.22 -2.47 20.02
N ASN A 144 -4.62 -3.41 20.87
CA ASN A 144 -5.85 -3.36 21.64
C ASN A 144 -5.72 -2.66 23.01
N GLY A 145 -4.61 -1.95 23.23
CA GLY A 145 -4.30 -1.19 24.44
C GLY A 145 -2.87 -0.68 24.39
N GLU A 146 -2.57 0.37 25.15
CA GLU A 146 -1.27 1.05 25.21
C GLU A 146 -0.25 0.36 26.14
N GLU A 147 -0.74 -0.49 27.07
CA GLU A 147 0.12 -1.14 28.06
C GLU A 147 1.01 -2.22 27.42
N GLU A 148 2.21 -2.40 27.92
CA GLU A 148 3.20 -3.37 27.40
C GLU A 148 2.70 -4.83 27.40
N SER A 149 1.76 -5.16 28.29
CA SER A 149 1.17 -6.48 28.38
C SER A 149 0.14 -6.79 27.28
N LYS A 150 -0.31 -5.77 26.55
CA LYS A 150 -1.33 -5.88 25.49
C LYS A 150 -0.75 -6.43 24.19
N GLY A 151 -1.67 -6.61 23.24
CA GLY A 151 -1.34 -7.15 21.92
C GLY A 151 -1.31 -8.68 21.88
N ASN A 152 -1.23 -9.19 20.67
CA ASN A 152 -1.00 -10.60 20.37
C ASN A 152 0.52 -10.89 20.25
N GLU A 153 0.89 -12.12 19.95
CA GLU A 153 2.30 -12.53 19.77
C GLU A 153 3.01 -11.66 18.72
N LEU A 154 2.38 -11.45 17.56
CA LEU A 154 2.93 -10.64 16.48
C LEU A 154 3.25 -9.22 16.94
N THR A 155 2.30 -8.54 17.59
CA THR A 155 2.48 -7.15 18.02
C THR A 155 3.49 -7.03 19.16
N ARG A 156 3.55 -7.98 20.11
CA ARG A 156 4.54 -7.97 21.19
C ARG A 156 5.97 -8.13 20.69
N GLU A 157 6.19 -9.08 19.77
CA GLU A 157 7.52 -9.25 19.16
C GLU A 157 7.90 -8.02 18.32
N THR A 158 6.96 -7.49 17.53
CA THR A 158 7.17 -6.27 16.75
C THR A 158 7.53 -5.07 17.63
N ASN A 159 6.81 -4.88 18.76
CA ASN A 159 7.08 -3.81 19.72
C ASN A 159 8.50 -3.89 20.26
N THR A 160 8.96 -5.09 20.59
CA THR A 160 10.35 -5.32 21.05
C THR A 160 11.37 -4.90 19.99
N LEU A 161 11.14 -5.26 18.73
CA LEU A 161 12.03 -4.91 17.62
C LEU A 161 12.01 -3.40 17.32
N LEU A 162 10.83 -2.77 17.34
CA LEU A 162 10.69 -1.34 17.07
C LEU A 162 11.34 -0.46 18.15
N LYS A 163 11.32 -0.87 19.42
CA LYS A 163 12.05 -0.18 20.51
C LYS A 163 13.56 -0.12 20.25
N GLY A 164 14.14 -1.09 19.53
CA GLY A 164 15.55 -1.11 19.14
C GLY A 164 15.85 -0.47 17.79
N ALA A 165 14.85 -0.03 17.04
CA ALA A 165 15.02 0.55 15.72
C ALA A 165 15.35 2.05 15.78
N PRO A 166 16.10 2.61 14.80
CA PRO A 166 16.41 4.05 14.75
C PRO A 166 15.22 4.86 14.20
N LEU A 167 14.07 4.78 14.90
CA LEU A 167 12.81 5.42 14.56
C LEU A 167 12.27 6.18 15.78
N ASP A 168 11.52 7.26 15.55
CA ASP A 168 10.73 7.88 16.63
C ASP A 168 9.49 7.03 16.90
N TYR A 169 9.70 5.97 17.67
CA TYR A 169 8.67 4.98 17.98
C TYR A 169 7.90 5.34 19.25
N ALA A 170 6.61 5.61 19.11
CA ALA A 170 5.72 6.02 20.20
C ALA A 170 5.26 4.87 21.11
N GLY A 171 5.42 3.61 20.68
CA GLY A 171 4.84 2.45 21.37
C GLY A 171 3.52 1.99 20.74
N TYR A 172 2.72 1.29 21.56
CA TYR A 172 1.37 0.91 21.16
C TYR A 172 0.44 2.12 21.09
N ILE A 173 -0.48 2.07 20.13
CA ILE A 173 -1.61 3.00 20.00
C ILE A 173 -2.89 2.23 19.79
N GLU A 174 -4.03 2.83 20.08
CA GLU A 174 -5.36 2.29 19.82
C GLU A 174 -6.00 2.90 18.57
N GLY A 175 -7.06 2.30 18.06
CA GLY A 175 -7.75 2.78 16.85
C GLY A 175 -8.28 4.22 16.96
N ARG A 176 -8.64 4.68 18.18
CA ARG A 176 -9.03 6.08 18.44
C ARG A 176 -7.91 7.08 18.19
N ASP A 177 -6.67 6.67 18.41
CA ASP A 177 -5.48 7.54 18.31
C ASP A 177 -5.14 7.87 16.86
N ILE A 178 -5.54 7.00 15.92
CA ILE A 178 -5.42 7.25 14.48
C ILE A 178 -6.11 8.58 14.13
N PHE A 179 -7.40 8.69 14.47
CA PHE A 179 -8.21 9.87 14.13
C PHE A 179 -7.94 11.08 15.05
N ALA A 180 -7.41 10.84 16.25
CA ALA A 180 -6.92 11.92 17.12
C ALA A 180 -5.63 12.56 16.60
N GLY A 181 -4.93 11.93 15.67
CA GLY A 181 -3.64 12.38 15.17
C GLY A 181 -2.56 12.32 16.25
N ALA A 182 -2.53 11.22 17.01
CA ALA A 182 -1.55 11.00 18.07
C ALA A 182 -0.16 10.68 17.50
N VAL A 183 -0.11 10.08 16.30
CA VAL A 183 1.10 9.72 15.57
C VAL A 183 0.96 10.02 14.07
N ASP A 184 2.08 10.16 13.37
CA ASP A 184 2.13 10.47 11.94
C ASP A 184 2.02 9.21 11.08
N VAL A 185 2.51 8.08 11.60
CA VAL A 185 2.50 6.77 10.94
C VAL A 185 1.97 5.71 11.89
N VAL A 186 1.02 4.94 11.42
CA VAL A 186 0.45 3.78 12.12
C VAL A 186 0.80 2.52 11.38
N VAL A 187 1.28 1.53 12.11
CA VAL A 187 1.64 0.21 11.57
C VAL A 187 0.72 -0.85 12.13
N CYS A 188 0.20 -1.70 11.26
CA CYS A 188 -0.57 -2.89 11.59
C CYS A 188 -0.37 -3.97 10.52
N ASP A 189 -0.92 -5.16 10.71
CA ASP A 189 -1.08 -6.11 9.62
C ASP A 189 -2.34 -5.78 8.79
N GLY A 190 -2.44 -6.36 7.61
CA GLY A 190 -3.56 -6.12 6.72
C GLY A 190 -4.85 -6.85 7.10
N PHE A 191 -4.87 -7.60 8.21
CA PHE A 191 -6.09 -8.17 8.76
C PHE A 191 -6.83 -7.16 9.66
N VAL A 192 -6.07 -6.35 10.39
CA VAL A 192 -6.58 -5.32 11.30
C VAL A 192 -6.76 -3.98 10.58
N GLY A 193 -5.89 -3.70 9.61
CA GLY A 193 -5.82 -2.43 8.86
C GLY A 193 -6.89 -2.19 7.81
#